data_3bbbcdc52806d28b51a53e4eb36e389f
#
_entry.id   3bbbcdc52806d28b51a53e4eb36e389f
#
_cell.length_a   1.000
_cell.length_b   1.000
_cell.length_c   1.000
_cell.angle_alpha   90.00
_cell.angle_beta   90.00
_cell.angle_gamma   90.00
#
_symmetry.space_group_name_H-M   'P 1'
#
loop_
_entity.id
_entity.type
_entity.pdbx_description
1 polymer ?
#
loop_
_entity_poly.entity_id
_entity_poly.type
_entity_poly.pdbx_seq_one_letter_code
_entity_poly.pdbx_strand_id
1 'polypeptide(L)'
;CIGIGMWLRLPASIDNPIKELTNAIQEIANHNYEKRLELNSSEEFSEVSKNFNRMAKRLEDYHASTLSDMMASKKYMETIINSINEPIIGLNNDMEILFINDEALNVINLKREEVIKHSAQDISLRNDLLRRLIRELVEIPGEPVKDKEKEKKEPLKIYADNKESFFQVKYMSISQPGKDGVTMEKKGYVIMLKNITEFKELDSAKTTFISTISHELKTPISAIMMSLQLLEDQRIGALNEEQEDLANSIKENSERLLNITGELLNMTQVESGKLQLKPKITKPIELIEYAIKANRVQAEKFNIQIEVEYPEDKIGKLFVDSEKIAWVLTNLLSNAIRYSPENGRVVIGARQTDDGFIEMFVRDFGKGIDPRYHKSIFDHYFRVPGTKVQGSGLGLSISRDFVEAHNGTLTVDSKLGEGSTFVMRLKA
;
A
#
# COMPACT_ATOMS: atom_id res chain seq x y z
N CYS A 1 97.75 20.99 -15.41
CA CYS A 1 96.54 21.12 -16.21
C CYS A 1 95.54 19.96 -16.15
N ILE A 2 95.92 18.79 -15.53
CA ILE A 2 94.99 17.60 -15.49
C ILE A 2 94.00 17.66 -14.34
N GLY A 3 94.31 18.39 -13.24
CA GLY A 3 93.44 18.47 -12.02
C GLY A 3 92.20 19.36 -12.17
N ILE A 4 92.30 20.42 -13.01
CA ILE A 4 91.18 21.41 -13.16
C ILE A 4 90.08 20.84 -14.07
N GLY A 5 90.41 20.02 -15.07
CA GLY A 5 89.44 19.39 -15.98
C GLY A 5 88.57 18.31 -15.32
N MET A 6 89.14 17.69 -14.27
CA MET A 6 88.41 16.64 -13.49
C MET A 6 87.41 17.22 -12.50
N TRP A 7 87.65 18.42 -11.97
CA TRP A 7 86.78 19.13 -11.01
C TRP A 7 85.54 19.76 -11.68
N LEU A 8 85.59 20.11 -12.96
CA LEU A 8 84.47 20.63 -13.76
C LEU A 8 83.62 19.53 -14.41
N ARG A 9 84.12 18.30 -14.57
CA ARG A 9 83.35 17.15 -15.12
C ARG A 9 82.58 16.37 -14.09
N LEU A 10 83.00 16.31 -12.83
CA LEU A 10 82.33 15.62 -11.72
C LEU A 10 80.92 16.19 -11.43
N PRO A 11 80.72 17.52 -11.36
CA PRO A 11 79.38 18.06 -11.12
C PRO A 11 78.39 17.76 -12.27
N ALA A 12 78.88 17.80 -13.51
CA ALA A 12 77.99 17.57 -14.67
C ALA A 12 77.60 16.08 -14.85
N SER A 13 78.45 15.14 -14.42
CA SER A 13 78.17 13.70 -14.53
C SER A 13 77.21 13.18 -13.47
N ILE A 14 77.04 13.94 -12.37
CA ILE A 14 76.11 13.59 -11.29
C ILE A 14 74.88 14.50 -11.24
N ASP A 15 75.04 15.80 -11.46
CA ASP A 15 73.99 16.80 -11.27
C ASP A 15 72.91 16.66 -12.38
N ASN A 16 73.27 16.40 -13.65
CA ASN A 16 72.33 16.21 -14.74
C ASN A 16 71.44 14.93 -14.56
N PRO A 17 72.02 13.73 -14.30
CA PRO A 17 71.21 12.54 -14.04
C PRO A 17 70.25 12.69 -12.83
N ILE A 18 70.68 13.35 -11.77
CA ILE A 18 69.82 13.61 -10.63
C ILE A 18 68.66 14.55 -10.98
N LYS A 19 68.91 15.63 -11.77
CA LYS A 19 67.87 16.51 -12.23
C LYS A 19 66.85 15.81 -13.13
N GLU A 20 67.34 14.97 -14.06
CA GLU A 20 66.50 14.16 -14.93
C GLU A 20 65.65 13.16 -14.12
N LEU A 21 66.23 12.50 -13.13
CA LEU A 21 65.48 11.62 -12.25
C LEU A 21 64.43 12.39 -11.44
N THR A 22 64.79 13.55 -10.87
CA THR A 22 63.85 14.39 -10.10
C THR A 22 62.70 14.83 -10.97
N ASN A 23 62.96 15.28 -12.21
CA ASN A 23 61.92 15.68 -13.14
C ASN A 23 61.01 14.49 -13.52
N ALA A 24 61.60 13.32 -13.77
CA ALA A 24 60.86 12.12 -14.10
C ALA A 24 59.96 11.65 -12.95
N ILE A 25 60.44 11.74 -11.70
CA ILE A 25 59.63 11.47 -10.51
C ILE A 25 58.46 12.48 -10.40
N GLN A 26 58.70 13.75 -10.69
CA GLN A 26 57.69 14.79 -10.61
C GLN A 26 56.62 14.60 -11.71
N GLU A 27 56.99 14.14 -12.91
CA GLU A 27 56.06 13.75 -13.93
C GLU A 27 55.15 12.58 -13.48
N ILE A 28 55.72 11.54 -12.90
CA ILE A 28 54.97 10.41 -12.32
C ILE A 28 53.98 10.91 -11.21
N ALA A 29 54.47 11.82 -10.34
CA ALA A 29 53.61 12.42 -9.29
C ALA A 29 52.46 13.24 -9.87
N ASN A 30 52.61 13.82 -11.07
CA ASN A 30 51.58 14.51 -11.82
C ASN A 30 50.72 13.56 -12.69
N HIS A 31 50.75 12.25 -12.43
CA HIS A 31 49.99 11.22 -13.13
C HIS A 31 50.47 10.95 -14.60
N ASN A 32 51.63 11.45 -15.00
CA ASN A 32 52.22 11.11 -16.31
C ASN A 32 53.05 9.83 -16.22
N TYR A 33 52.37 8.68 -16.26
CA TYR A 33 52.99 7.36 -16.08
C TYR A 33 53.70 6.87 -17.35
N GLU A 34 53.51 7.54 -18.51
CA GLU A 34 54.19 7.20 -19.78
C GLU A 34 55.67 7.64 -19.79
N LYS A 35 56.08 8.51 -18.85
CA LYS A 35 57.44 9.02 -18.77
C LYS A 35 58.43 7.89 -18.54
N ARG A 36 59.50 7.86 -19.36
CA ARG A 36 60.64 6.93 -19.23
C ARG A 36 61.93 7.72 -19.00
N LEU A 37 62.85 7.10 -18.29
CA LEU A 37 64.13 7.67 -17.92
C LEU A 37 65.24 6.90 -18.62
N GLU A 38 66.16 7.60 -19.28
CA GLU A 38 67.32 7.03 -19.95
C GLU A 38 68.60 7.68 -19.44
N LEU A 39 69.19 7.09 -18.40
CA LEU A 39 70.44 7.53 -17.80
C LEU A 39 71.55 6.54 -18.12
N ASN A 40 72.48 6.99 -18.99
CA ASN A 40 73.59 6.16 -19.48
C ASN A 40 74.93 6.63 -18.95
N SER A 41 75.00 7.48 -17.91
CA SER A 41 76.22 8.12 -17.38
C SER A 41 77.10 7.21 -16.58
N SER A 42 76.56 6.19 -15.90
CA SER A 42 77.32 5.15 -15.20
C SER A 42 76.44 3.88 -15.09
N GLU A 43 77.02 2.78 -14.61
CA GLU A 43 76.34 1.51 -14.42
C GLU A 43 75.24 1.64 -13.37
N GLU A 44 75.49 2.37 -12.28
CA GLU A 44 74.57 2.65 -11.20
C GLU A 44 73.33 3.46 -11.67
N PHE A 45 73.55 4.51 -12.48
CA PHE A 45 72.45 5.32 -13.02
C PHE A 45 71.65 4.54 -14.08
N SER A 46 72.28 3.62 -14.82
CA SER A 46 71.55 2.73 -15.71
C SER A 46 70.64 1.77 -14.95
N GLU A 47 71.06 1.26 -13.80
CA GLU A 47 70.25 0.42 -12.92
C GLU A 47 69.06 1.21 -12.30
N VAL A 48 69.31 2.43 -11.84
CA VAL A 48 68.25 3.35 -11.38
C VAL A 48 67.21 3.59 -12.45
N SER A 49 67.67 3.87 -13.68
CA SER A 49 66.81 4.09 -14.83
C SER A 49 65.93 2.87 -15.13
N LYS A 50 66.50 1.66 -15.13
CA LYS A 50 65.76 0.40 -15.30
C LYS A 50 64.72 0.19 -14.21
N ASN A 51 65.08 0.42 -12.96
CA ASN A 51 64.15 0.27 -11.85
C ASN A 51 63.01 1.31 -11.86
N PHE A 52 63.33 2.57 -12.17
CA PHE A 52 62.35 3.64 -12.39
C PHE A 52 61.38 3.27 -13.51
N ASN A 53 61.89 2.87 -14.67
CA ASN A 53 61.05 2.51 -15.83
C ASN A 53 60.14 1.30 -15.53
N ARG A 54 60.61 0.33 -14.74
CA ARG A 54 59.82 -0.81 -14.25
C ARG A 54 58.71 -0.37 -13.32
N MET A 55 58.98 0.56 -12.41
CA MET A 55 58.00 1.16 -11.52
C MET A 55 56.96 1.98 -12.31
N ALA A 56 57.44 2.85 -13.20
CA ALA A 56 56.55 3.66 -14.05
C ALA A 56 55.61 2.78 -14.87
N LYS A 57 56.09 1.70 -15.47
CA LYS A 57 55.28 0.76 -16.24
C LYS A 57 54.23 0.06 -15.38
N ARG A 58 54.60 -0.36 -14.16
CA ARG A 58 53.64 -0.98 -13.23
C ARG A 58 52.53 -0.02 -12.79
N LEU A 59 52.85 1.27 -12.58
CA LEU A 59 51.85 2.30 -12.25
C LEU A 59 50.93 2.58 -13.44
N GLU A 60 51.47 2.62 -14.65
CA GLU A 60 50.71 2.77 -15.88
C GLU A 60 49.71 1.61 -16.08
N ASP A 61 50.20 0.35 -15.98
CA ASP A 61 49.39 -0.85 -16.08
C ASP A 61 48.29 -0.90 -14.99
N TYR A 62 48.66 -0.56 -13.75
CA TYR A 62 47.71 -0.51 -12.61
C TYR A 62 46.61 0.55 -12.83
N HIS A 63 47.03 1.76 -13.25
CA HIS A 63 46.07 2.85 -13.48
C HIS A 63 45.12 2.53 -14.64
N ALA A 64 45.68 1.97 -15.77
CA ALA A 64 44.88 1.54 -16.90
C ALA A 64 43.90 0.41 -16.52
N SER A 65 44.34 -0.58 -15.77
CA SER A 65 43.49 -1.67 -15.28
C SER A 65 42.36 -1.12 -14.36
N THR A 66 42.70 -0.27 -13.37
CA THR A 66 41.74 0.30 -12.46
C THR A 66 40.68 1.13 -13.19
N LEU A 67 41.12 1.95 -14.19
CA LEU A 67 40.18 2.74 -14.99
C LEU A 67 39.28 1.84 -15.85
N SER A 68 39.85 0.79 -16.45
CA SER A 68 39.10 -0.21 -17.22
C SER A 68 38.06 -0.93 -16.37
N ASP A 69 38.43 -1.35 -15.15
CA ASP A 69 37.54 -2.04 -14.22
C ASP A 69 36.41 -1.12 -13.76
N MET A 70 36.71 0.15 -13.48
CA MET A 70 35.69 1.16 -13.13
C MET A 70 34.72 1.41 -14.28
N MET A 71 35.22 1.52 -15.51
CA MET A 71 34.39 1.70 -16.72
C MET A 71 33.52 0.48 -16.97
N ALA A 72 34.08 -0.72 -16.83
CA ALA A 72 33.34 -1.98 -16.97
C ALA A 72 32.23 -2.10 -15.92
N SER A 73 32.55 -1.78 -14.65
CA SER A 73 31.59 -1.78 -13.54
C SER A 73 30.47 -0.76 -13.79
N LYS A 74 30.80 0.44 -14.20
CA LYS A 74 29.80 1.47 -14.53
C LYS A 74 28.87 1.01 -15.67
N LYS A 75 29.42 0.48 -16.77
CA LYS A 75 28.64 -0.03 -17.89
C LYS A 75 27.76 -1.20 -17.48
N TYR A 76 28.26 -2.08 -16.62
CA TYR A 76 27.48 -3.19 -16.07
C TYR A 76 26.29 -2.69 -15.26
N MET A 77 26.49 -1.71 -14.36
CA MET A 77 25.42 -1.10 -13.58
C MET A 77 24.36 -0.40 -14.47
N GLU A 78 24.82 0.35 -15.50
CA GLU A 78 23.89 0.97 -16.47
C GLU A 78 23.07 -0.08 -17.21
N THR A 79 23.69 -1.20 -17.60
CA THR A 79 22.98 -2.31 -18.25
C THR A 79 21.94 -2.94 -17.33
N ILE A 80 22.27 -3.18 -16.06
CA ILE A 80 21.32 -3.71 -15.07
C ILE A 80 20.14 -2.76 -14.91
N ILE A 81 20.40 -1.47 -14.70
CA ILE A 81 19.35 -0.47 -14.47
C ILE A 81 18.44 -0.38 -15.71
N ASN A 82 18.98 -0.44 -16.92
CA ASN A 82 18.19 -0.42 -18.15
C ASN A 82 17.47 -1.74 -18.46
N SER A 83 17.87 -2.86 -17.85
CA SER A 83 17.15 -4.13 -17.97
C SER A 83 15.93 -4.23 -17.07
N ILE A 84 15.74 -3.28 -16.16
CA ILE A 84 14.57 -3.22 -15.28
C ILE A 84 13.42 -2.56 -16.03
N ASN A 85 12.31 -3.27 -16.15
CA ASN A 85 11.09 -2.80 -16.84
C ASN A 85 10.28 -1.76 -16.05
N GLU A 86 10.71 -1.43 -14.85
CA GLU A 86 10.08 -0.38 -14.04
C GLU A 86 10.83 0.95 -14.23
N PRO A 87 10.15 2.08 -14.44
CA PRO A 87 10.78 3.40 -14.50
C PRO A 87 11.52 3.72 -13.20
N ILE A 88 12.83 4.07 -13.32
CA ILE A 88 13.69 4.38 -12.18
C ILE A 88 14.43 5.69 -12.44
N ILE A 89 14.40 6.58 -11.45
CA ILE A 89 15.10 7.88 -11.44
C ILE A 89 15.90 7.99 -10.15
N GLY A 90 17.21 8.20 -10.25
CA GLY A 90 18.09 8.44 -9.11
C GLY A 90 18.51 9.90 -9.03
N LEU A 91 18.39 10.48 -7.85
CA LEU A 91 18.67 11.89 -7.54
C LEU A 91 19.74 11.98 -6.46
N ASN A 92 20.62 13.00 -6.53
CA ASN A 92 21.50 13.37 -5.43
C ASN A 92 20.77 14.26 -4.40
N ASN A 93 21.48 14.70 -3.36
CA ASN A 93 20.93 15.61 -2.34
C ASN A 93 20.55 16.98 -2.90
N ASP A 94 21.18 17.41 -3.99
CA ASP A 94 20.93 18.68 -4.68
C ASP A 94 19.81 18.56 -5.72
N MET A 95 19.10 17.43 -5.74
CA MET A 95 18.02 17.11 -6.68
C MET A 95 18.48 17.05 -8.14
N GLU A 96 19.77 16.81 -8.41
CA GLU A 96 20.27 16.53 -9.76
C GLU A 96 20.04 15.06 -10.10
N ILE A 97 19.68 14.80 -11.35
CA ILE A 97 19.44 13.43 -11.84
C ILE A 97 20.78 12.75 -12.12
N LEU A 98 21.12 11.77 -11.27
CA LEU A 98 22.35 10.97 -11.39
C LEU A 98 22.22 9.87 -12.42
N PHE A 99 21.08 9.20 -12.43
CA PHE A 99 20.77 8.14 -13.39
C PHE A 99 19.27 8.06 -13.65
N ILE A 100 18.94 7.55 -14.81
CA ILE A 100 17.57 7.32 -15.26
C ILE A 100 17.61 6.16 -16.27
N ASN A 101 16.68 5.21 -16.16
CA ASN A 101 16.60 4.12 -17.13
C ASN A 101 15.73 4.49 -18.33
N ASP A 102 15.78 3.65 -19.36
CA ASP A 102 15.08 3.90 -20.62
C ASP A 102 13.56 3.93 -20.43
N GLU A 103 13.02 3.08 -19.54
CA GLU A 103 11.59 3.08 -19.20
C GLU A 103 11.15 4.41 -18.56
N ALA A 104 11.96 4.99 -17.67
CA ALA A 104 11.65 6.29 -17.10
C ALA A 104 11.72 7.41 -18.13
N LEU A 105 12.69 7.36 -19.06
CA LEU A 105 12.78 8.31 -20.18
C LEU A 105 11.54 8.25 -21.07
N ASN A 106 11.07 7.04 -21.38
CA ASN A 106 9.85 6.82 -22.18
C ASN A 106 8.62 7.43 -21.48
N VAL A 107 8.47 7.18 -20.17
CA VAL A 107 7.33 7.65 -19.39
C VAL A 107 7.32 9.17 -19.22
N ILE A 108 8.48 9.81 -19.00
CA ILE A 108 8.58 11.28 -18.90
C ILE A 108 8.67 11.96 -20.29
N ASN A 109 8.85 11.18 -21.36
CA ASN A 109 9.00 11.65 -22.75
C ASN A 109 10.10 12.68 -22.93
N LEU A 110 11.30 12.39 -22.43
CA LEU A 110 12.50 13.22 -22.55
C LEU A 110 13.69 12.39 -23.00
N LYS A 111 14.70 13.05 -23.61
CA LYS A 111 15.94 12.40 -24.01
C LYS A 111 16.94 12.39 -22.85
N ARG A 112 17.81 11.37 -22.83
CA ARG A 112 18.81 11.17 -21.78
C ARG A 112 19.74 12.37 -21.61
N GLU A 113 20.14 13.00 -22.71
CA GLU A 113 21.04 14.16 -22.73
C GLU A 113 20.41 15.40 -22.08
N GLU A 114 19.08 15.51 -22.10
CA GLU A 114 18.33 16.65 -21.53
C GLU A 114 18.11 16.49 -20.03
N VAL A 115 18.39 15.31 -19.48
CA VAL A 115 17.99 14.93 -18.13
C VAL A 115 19.18 14.66 -17.21
N ILE A 116 20.20 13.93 -17.70
CA ILE A 116 21.36 13.53 -16.89
C ILE A 116 22.20 14.75 -16.46
N LYS A 117 22.53 14.82 -15.17
CA LYS A 117 23.26 15.93 -14.53
C LYS A 117 22.54 17.28 -14.57
N HIS A 118 21.25 17.28 -14.87
CA HIS A 118 20.42 18.49 -14.75
C HIS A 118 19.58 18.42 -13.46
N SER A 119 19.20 19.59 -12.97
CA SER A 119 18.31 19.70 -11.80
C SER A 119 16.92 19.18 -12.15
N ALA A 120 16.43 18.20 -11.39
CA ALA A 120 15.08 17.70 -11.53
C ALA A 120 14.02 18.81 -11.31
N GLN A 121 14.35 19.83 -10.49
CA GLN A 121 13.49 20.98 -10.27
C GLN A 121 13.34 21.81 -11.55
N ASP A 122 14.43 22.10 -12.25
CA ASP A 122 14.40 22.89 -13.49
C ASP A 122 13.64 22.14 -14.61
N ILE A 123 13.86 20.83 -14.73
CA ILE A 123 13.13 20.01 -15.71
C ILE A 123 11.64 19.94 -15.35
N SER A 124 11.30 19.94 -14.06
CA SER A 124 9.91 19.90 -13.58
C SER A 124 9.09 21.13 -13.99
N LEU A 125 9.71 22.24 -14.33
CA LEU A 125 9.03 23.42 -14.86
C LEU A 125 8.39 23.15 -16.24
N ARG A 126 8.94 22.18 -16.98
CA ARG A 126 8.51 21.80 -18.34
C ARG A 126 7.87 20.43 -18.41
N ASN A 127 7.90 19.65 -17.30
CA ASN A 127 7.39 18.27 -17.26
C ASN A 127 6.50 18.08 -16.02
N ASP A 128 5.18 17.98 -16.24
CA ASP A 128 4.20 17.85 -15.16
C ASP A 128 4.33 16.55 -14.38
N LEU A 129 4.72 15.46 -15.05
CA LEU A 129 4.91 14.19 -14.39
C LEU A 129 6.10 14.24 -13.43
N LEU A 130 7.24 14.74 -13.89
CA LEU A 130 8.42 14.91 -13.03
C LEU A 130 8.12 15.87 -11.87
N ARG A 131 7.35 16.94 -12.10
CA ARG A 131 6.90 17.86 -11.04
C ARG A 131 6.12 17.12 -9.95
N ARG A 132 5.19 16.24 -10.33
CA ARG A 132 4.43 15.43 -9.35
C ARG A 132 5.34 14.49 -8.58
N LEU A 133 6.30 13.84 -9.24
CA LEU A 133 7.22 12.88 -8.63
C LEU A 133 8.16 13.53 -7.62
N ILE A 134 8.71 14.72 -7.90
CA ILE A 134 9.67 15.37 -6.99
C ILE A 134 9.00 16.18 -5.89
N ARG A 135 7.74 16.57 -6.04
CA ARG A 135 7.01 17.40 -5.07
C ARG A 135 7.08 16.83 -3.66
N GLU A 136 6.89 15.54 -3.52
CA GLU A 136 6.94 14.87 -2.21
C GLU A 136 8.33 14.86 -1.56
N LEU A 137 9.39 15.00 -2.36
CA LEU A 137 10.78 15.07 -1.88
C LEU A 137 11.16 16.50 -1.46
N VAL A 138 10.51 17.52 -2.04
CA VAL A 138 10.83 18.93 -1.82
C VAL A 138 10.01 19.55 -0.68
N GLU A 139 8.75 19.11 -0.49
CA GLU A 139 7.82 19.69 0.49
C GLU A 139 8.12 19.32 1.96
N ILE A 140 9.11 18.45 2.24
CA ILE A 140 9.47 18.04 3.60
C ILE A 140 10.97 18.29 3.88
N PRO A 141 11.38 19.56 4.17
CA PRO A 141 12.74 19.80 4.64
C PRO A 141 12.88 19.25 6.09
N GLY A 142 13.66 18.20 6.27
CA GLY A 142 14.18 17.78 7.57
C GLY A 142 13.49 16.62 8.28
N GLU A 143 12.37 16.11 7.83
CA GLU A 143 11.88 14.82 8.32
C GLU A 143 12.48 13.67 7.48
N PRO A 144 12.97 12.58 8.13
CA PRO A 144 13.29 11.37 7.37
C PRO A 144 12.00 10.96 6.65
N VAL A 145 12.12 10.63 5.37
CA VAL A 145 11.05 9.94 4.64
C VAL A 145 10.76 8.70 5.46
N LYS A 146 9.83 8.83 6.41
CA LYS A 146 9.28 7.67 7.11
C LYS A 146 8.72 6.82 5.99
N ASP A 147 9.04 5.53 6.01
CA ASP A 147 8.34 4.53 5.20
C ASP A 147 6.84 4.68 5.48
N LYS A 148 6.20 5.62 4.79
CA LYS A 148 4.76 5.82 4.79
C LYS A 148 4.15 4.74 3.89
N GLU A 149 4.49 3.48 4.17
CA GLU A 149 3.85 2.31 3.53
C GLU A 149 2.36 2.21 3.85
N LYS A 150 1.82 3.08 4.70
CA LYS A 150 0.45 2.94 5.23
C LYS A 150 -0.58 3.95 4.72
N GLU A 151 -0.21 5.01 4.06
CA GLU A 151 -1.21 5.80 3.34
C GLU A 151 -1.40 5.18 1.95
N LYS A 152 -2.58 4.66 1.67
CA LYS A 152 -3.03 4.24 0.33
C LYS A 152 -3.06 5.47 -0.58
N LYS A 153 -1.88 5.89 -1.09
CA LYS A 153 -1.82 6.95 -2.09
C LYS A 153 -2.51 6.47 -3.36
N GLU A 154 -3.32 7.32 -3.94
CA GLU A 154 -3.95 7.02 -5.22
C GLU A 154 -2.87 6.73 -6.28
N PRO A 155 -3.04 5.65 -7.06
CA PRO A 155 -2.11 5.33 -8.13
C PRO A 155 -1.98 6.48 -9.11
N LEU A 156 -0.76 6.75 -9.54
CA LEU A 156 -0.50 7.75 -10.56
C LEU A 156 -0.97 7.21 -11.92
N LYS A 157 -1.89 7.94 -12.56
CA LYS A 157 -2.34 7.64 -13.92
C LYS A 157 -1.42 8.32 -14.92
N ILE A 158 -0.84 7.53 -15.81
CA ILE A 158 0.03 8.00 -16.88
C ILE A 158 -0.53 7.50 -18.21
N TYR A 159 -0.66 8.40 -19.16
CA TYR A 159 -1.08 8.08 -20.52
C TYR A 159 0.17 7.98 -21.39
N ALA A 160 0.58 6.75 -21.71
CA ALA A 160 1.73 6.46 -22.58
C ALA A 160 1.33 5.40 -23.61
N ASP A 161 1.89 5.46 -24.81
CA ASP A 161 1.62 4.53 -25.90
C ASP A 161 0.14 4.32 -26.24
N ASN A 162 -0.64 5.40 -26.20
CA ASN A 162 -2.09 5.39 -26.39
C ASN A 162 -2.87 4.51 -25.39
N LYS A 163 -2.26 4.16 -24.26
CA LYS A 163 -2.89 3.39 -23.19
C LYS A 163 -2.77 4.10 -21.84
N GLU A 164 -3.86 4.09 -21.07
CA GLU A 164 -3.84 4.54 -19.69
C GLU A 164 -3.18 3.45 -18.82
N SER A 165 -2.14 3.82 -18.10
CA SER A 165 -1.41 2.92 -17.21
C SER A 165 -1.38 3.47 -15.79
N PHE A 166 -1.46 2.57 -14.81
CA PHE A 166 -1.48 2.91 -13.40
C PHE A 166 -0.13 2.57 -12.76
N PHE A 167 0.46 3.56 -12.10
CA PHE A 167 1.75 3.37 -11.42
C PHE A 167 1.64 3.68 -9.94
N GLN A 168 2.27 2.84 -9.14
CA GLN A 168 2.53 3.11 -7.73
C GLN A 168 3.92 3.70 -7.59
N VAL A 169 4.03 4.91 -7.01
CA VAL A 169 5.31 5.57 -6.78
C VAL A 169 5.91 5.08 -5.48
N LYS A 170 7.17 4.68 -5.53
CA LYS A 170 7.96 4.28 -4.37
C LYS A 170 9.20 5.17 -4.25
N TYR A 171 9.41 5.75 -3.07
CA TYR A 171 10.57 6.58 -2.76
C TYR A 171 11.51 5.82 -1.83
N MET A 172 12.79 5.81 -2.18
CA MET A 172 13.84 5.17 -1.39
C MET A 172 14.99 6.16 -1.18
N SER A 173 15.55 6.23 0.04
CA SER A 173 16.75 7.03 0.31
C SER A 173 18.00 6.20 0.07
N ILE A 174 18.99 6.78 -0.62
CA ILE A 174 20.34 6.21 -0.77
C ILE A 174 21.18 6.71 0.39
N SER A 175 21.70 5.81 1.21
CA SER A 175 22.62 6.14 2.31
C SER A 175 23.91 5.37 2.17
N GLN A 176 25.03 6.00 2.50
CA GLN A 176 26.36 5.39 2.53
C GLN A 176 26.99 5.57 3.91
N PRO A 177 27.88 4.65 4.34
CA PRO A 177 28.66 4.85 5.56
C PRO A 177 29.46 6.15 5.47
N GLY A 178 29.37 6.97 6.51
CA GLY A 178 30.15 8.20 6.63
C GLY A 178 31.65 7.90 6.79
N LYS A 179 32.48 8.94 6.84
CA LYS A 179 33.93 8.83 7.00
C LYS A 179 34.36 8.14 8.32
N ASP A 180 33.46 8.14 9.29
CA ASP A 180 33.63 7.49 10.60
C ASP A 180 33.27 5.99 10.60
N GLY A 181 32.70 5.48 9.49
CA GLY A 181 32.26 4.08 9.34
C GLY A 181 31.06 3.69 10.21
N VAL A 182 30.51 4.59 11.02
CA VAL A 182 29.43 4.34 11.98
C VAL A 182 28.14 5.06 11.59
N THR A 183 28.26 6.31 11.15
CA THR A 183 27.11 7.11 10.73
C THR A 183 26.74 6.82 9.29
N MET A 184 25.42 6.72 9.00
CA MET A 184 24.89 6.59 7.62
C MET A 184 24.57 7.98 7.09
N GLU A 185 25.35 8.44 6.12
CA GLU A 185 25.11 9.69 5.43
C GLU A 185 24.16 9.48 4.24
N LYS A 186 23.10 10.27 4.17
CA LYS A 186 22.20 10.29 3.02
C LYS A 186 22.90 10.93 1.81
N LYS A 187 22.89 10.22 0.69
CA LYS A 187 23.55 10.65 -0.55
C LYS A 187 22.55 10.98 -1.68
N GLY A 188 21.29 10.66 -1.49
CA GLY A 188 20.28 10.94 -2.49
C GLY A 188 19.00 10.12 -2.33
N TYR A 189 18.23 10.05 -3.42
CA TYR A 189 16.94 9.38 -3.48
C TYR A 189 16.80 8.55 -4.75
N VAL A 190 16.02 7.49 -4.69
CA VAL A 190 15.53 6.76 -5.86
C VAL A 190 14.01 6.85 -5.89
N ILE A 191 13.48 7.23 -7.05
CA ILE A 191 12.05 7.19 -7.36
C ILE A 191 11.85 5.99 -8.28
N MET A 192 10.96 5.07 -7.90
CA MET A 192 10.57 3.91 -8.69
C MET A 192 9.08 3.96 -8.97
N LEU A 193 8.68 3.71 -10.20
CA LEU A 193 7.29 3.65 -10.64
C LEU A 193 6.93 2.19 -10.94
N LYS A 194 6.27 1.53 -9.99
CA LYS A 194 5.80 0.17 -10.20
C LYS A 194 4.52 0.18 -11.04
N ASN A 195 4.55 -0.47 -12.20
CA ASN A 195 3.36 -0.63 -13.02
C ASN A 195 2.38 -1.61 -12.34
N ILE A 196 1.19 -1.13 -12.02
CA ILE A 196 0.12 -1.90 -11.39
C ILE A 196 -1.14 -1.97 -12.27
N THR A 197 -1.00 -1.70 -13.57
CA THR A 197 -2.12 -1.64 -14.51
C THR A 197 -2.85 -2.97 -14.57
N GLU A 198 -2.14 -4.07 -14.78
CA GLU A 198 -2.73 -5.41 -14.83
C GLU A 198 -3.48 -5.76 -13.53
N PHE A 199 -2.88 -5.42 -12.40
CA PHE A 199 -3.53 -5.62 -11.10
C PHE A 199 -4.83 -4.80 -10.98
N LYS A 200 -4.82 -3.54 -11.43
CA LYS A 200 -5.98 -2.66 -11.40
C LYS A 200 -7.07 -3.08 -12.40
N GLU A 201 -6.68 -3.53 -13.58
CA GLU A 201 -7.60 -4.07 -14.58
C GLU A 201 -8.29 -5.35 -14.06
N LEU A 202 -7.52 -6.27 -13.46
CA LEU A 202 -8.06 -7.49 -12.86
C LEU A 202 -8.99 -7.20 -11.69
N ASP A 203 -8.61 -6.30 -10.80
CA ASP A 203 -9.42 -5.87 -9.64
C ASP A 203 -10.74 -5.20 -10.10
N SER A 204 -10.67 -4.34 -11.12
CA SER A 204 -11.86 -3.73 -11.72
C SER A 204 -12.75 -4.76 -12.43
N ALA A 205 -12.16 -5.71 -13.17
CA ALA A 205 -12.90 -6.79 -13.82
C ALA A 205 -13.59 -7.69 -12.79
N LYS A 206 -12.90 -8.07 -11.70
CA LYS A 206 -13.46 -8.82 -10.56
C LYS A 206 -14.68 -8.09 -9.97
N THR A 207 -14.53 -6.80 -9.70
CA THR A 207 -15.61 -5.97 -9.12
C THR A 207 -16.82 -5.90 -10.06
N THR A 208 -16.58 -5.67 -11.35
CA THR A 208 -17.64 -5.60 -12.36
C THR A 208 -18.34 -6.95 -12.51
N PHE A 209 -17.58 -8.05 -12.55
CA PHE A 209 -18.13 -9.40 -12.63
C PHE A 209 -19.07 -9.71 -11.46
N ILE A 210 -18.63 -9.45 -10.23
CA ILE A 210 -19.43 -9.71 -9.02
C ILE A 210 -20.69 -8.83 -9.03
N SER A 211 -20.57 -7.56 -9.41
CA SER A 211 -21.72 -6.65 -9.50
C SER A 211 -22.74 -7.16 -10.52
N THR A 212 -22.28 -7.58 -11.69
CA THR A 212 -23.14 -8.13 -12.73
C THR A 212 -23.83 -9.42 -12.27
N ILE A 213 -23.08 -10.37 -11.72
CA ILE A 213 -23.64 -11.63 -11.20
C ILE A 213 -24.68 -11.36 -10.12
N SER A 214 -24.42 -10.41 -9.20
CA SER A 214 -25.38 -10.06 -8.15
C SER A 214 -26.70 -9.53 -8.73
N HIS A 215 -26.63 -8.70 -9.76
CA HIS A 215 -27.82 -8.21 -10.46
C HIS A 215 -28.56 -9.32 -11.21
N GLU A 216 -27.83 -10.16 -11.95
CA GLU A 216 -28.40 -11.27 -12.74
C GLU A 216 -29.00 -12.37 -11.86
N LEU A 217 -28.51 -12.54 -10.63
CA LEU A 217 -29.10 -13.47 -9.65
C LEU A 217 -30.32 -12.87 -8.94
N LYS A 218 -30.33 -11.57 -8.65
CA LYS A 218 -31.43 -10.92 -7.97
C LYS A 218 -32.75 -11.04 -8.73
N THR A 219 -32.74 -10.90 -10.04
CA THR A 219 -33.93 -10.93 -10.89
C THR A 219 -34.66 -12.28 -10.85
N PRO A 220 -34.00 -13.44 -11.12
CA PRO A 220 -34.69 -14.74 -11.08
C PRO A 220 -35.12 -15.11 -9.66
N ILE A 221 -34.32 -14.76 -8.62
CA ILE A 221 -34.69 -15.03 -7.23
C ILE A 221 -35.95 -14.20 -6.85
N SER A 222 -36.02 -12.94 -7.25
CA SER A 222 -37.23 -12.11 -7.03
C SER A 222 -38.46 -12.67 -7.75
N ALA A 223 -38.29 -13.26 -8.94
CA ALA A 223 -39.37 -13.93 -9.65
C ALA A 223 -39.85 -15.21 -8.91
N ILE A 224 -38.90 -15.99 -8.34
CA ILE A 224 -39.22 -17.15 -7.49
C ILE A 224 -40.03 -16.71 -6.27
N MET A 225 -39.58 -15.64 -5.58
CA MET A 225 -40.30 -15.09 -4.42
C MET A 225 -41.72 -14.61 -4.77
N MET A 226 -41.87 -13.95 -5.91
CA MET A 226 -43.20 -13.51 -6.38
C MET A 226 -44.10 -14.72 -6.70
N SER A 227 -43.55 -15.76 -7.31
CA SER A 227 -44.32 -16.99 -7.61
C SER A 227 -44.74 -17.70 -6.31
N LEU A 228 -43.89 -17.72 -5.29
CA LEU A 228 -44.26 -18.26 -3.97
C LEU A 228 -45.36 -17.45 -3.31
N GLN A 229 -45.30 -16.12 -3.37
CA GLN A 229 -46.36 -15.27 -2.82
C GLN A 229 -47.70 -15.55 -3.48
N LEU A 230 -47.70 -15.82 -4.80
CA LEU A 230 -48.91 -16.21 -5.50
C LEU A 230 -49.41 -17.60 -5.08
N LEU A 231 -48.51 -18.57 -4.89
CA LEU A 231 -48.88 -19.90 -4.42
C LEU A 231 -49.44 -19.89 -3.00
N GLU A 232 -48.94 -19.00 -2.12
CA GLU A 232 -49.42 -18.80 -0.75
C GLU A 232 -50.77 -18.01 -0.69
N ASP A 233 -51.25 -17.43 -1.83
CA ASP A 233 -52.49 -16.70 -1.85
C ASP A 233 -53.71 -17.63 -1.83
N GLN A 234 -54.47 -17.59 -0.76
CA GLN A 234 -55.67 -18.42 -0.58
C GLN A 234 -56.69 -18.32 -1.72
N ARG A 235 -56.63 -17.27 -2.51
CA ARG A 235 -57.53 -17.10 -3.68
C ARG A 235 -57.19 -18.05 -4.83
N ILE A 236 -55.99 -18.55 -4.87
CA ILE A 236 -55.52 -19.54 -5.90
C ILE A 236 -55.87 -20.97 -5.45
N GLY A 237 -55.87 -21.23 -4.16
CA GLY A 237 -56.15 -22.50 -3.54
C GLY A 237 -55.34 -22.66 -2.23
N ALA A 238 -55.90 -23.43 -1.29
CA ALA A 238 -55.18 -23.75 -0.09
C ALA A 238 -54.09 -24.79 -0.35
N LEU A 239 -52.90 -24.57 0.11
CA LEU A 239 -51.81 -25.54 0.14
C LEU A 239 -52.11 -26.64 1.18
N ASN A 240 -51.70 -27.87 0.93
CA ASN A 240 -51.63 -28.86 1.99
C ASN A 240 -50.37 -28.68 2.80
N GLU A 241 -50.29 -29.34 3.97
CA GLU A 241 -49.20 -29.20 4.95
C GLU A 241 -47.80 -29.45 4.32
N GLU A 242 -47.65 -30.48 3.49
CA GLU A 242 -46.41 -30.77 2.77
C GLU A 242 -46.06 -29.72 1.74
N GLN A 243 -47.02 -29.14 1.05
CA GLN A 243 -46.82 -28.06 0.08
C GLN A 243 -46.41 -26.77 0.78
N GLU A 244 -47.01 -26.48 1.95
CA GLU A 244 -46.66 -25.31 2.77
C GLU A 244 -45.22 -25.39 3.28
N ASP A 245 -44.81 -26.58 3.75
CA ASP A 245 -43.41 -26.84 4.18
C ASP A 245 -42.41 -26.63 3.03
N LEU A 246 -42.75 -27.17 1.82
CA LEU A 246 -41.91 -26.96 0.64
C LEU A 246 -41.84 -25.50 0.20
N ALA A 247 -42.96 -24.79 0.20
CA ALA A 247 -43.02 -23.37 -0.13
C ALA A 247 -42.18 -22.56 0.84
N ASN A 248 -42.30 -22.80 2.15
CA ASN A 248 -41.49 -22.17 3.19
C ASN A 248 -40.00 -22.44 3.00
N SER A 249 -39.62 -23.69 2.68
CA SER A 249 -38.21 -24.05 2.41
C SER A 249 -37.64 -23.31 1.21
N ILE A 250 -38.41 -23.19 0.10
CA ILE A 250 -37.98 -22.45 -1.07
C ILE A 250 -37.83 -20.95 -0.74
N LYS A 251 -38.74 -20.38 0.03
CA LYS A 251 -38.72 -18.99 0.48
C LYS A 251 -37.47 -18.68 1.29
N GLU A 252 -37.21 -19.48 2.32
CA GLU A 252 -36.02 -19.32 3.17
C GLU A 252 -34.71 -19.40 2.37
N ASN A 253 -34.61 -20.34 1.44
CA ASN A 253 -33.41 -20.46 0.59
C ASN A 253 -33.28 -19.30 -0.40
N SER A 254 -34.39 -18.80 -0.95
CA SER A 254 -34.40 -17.64 -1.85
C SER A 254 -33.99 -16.36 -1.13
N GLU A 255 -34.53 -16.11 0.06
CA GLU A 255 -34.11 -14.97 0.92
C GLU A 255 -32.64 -15.06 1.29
N ARG A 256 -32.17 -16.26 1.61
CA ARG A 256 -30.75 -16.48 1.91
C ARG A 256 -29.84 -16.14 0.73
N LEU A 257 -30.21 -16.53 -0.51
CA LEU A 257 -29.46 -16.21 -1.72
C LEU A 257 -29.44 -14.69 -1.99
N LEU A 258 -30.58 -14.00 -1.80
CA LEU A 258 -30.64 -12.55 -1.91
C LEU A 258 -29.71 -11.86 -0.92
N ASN A 259 -29.68 -12.31 0.32
CA ASN A 259 -28.81 -11.75 1.35
C ASN A 259 -27.32 -11.97 0.99
N ILE A 260 -26.94 -13.19 0.59
CA ILE A 260 -25.55 -13.48 0.19
C ILE A 260 -25.12 -12.64 -1.00
N THR A 261 -25.96 -12.48 -2.02
CA THR A 261 -25.65 -11.65 -3.19
C THR A 261 -25.51 -10.18 -2.82
N GLY A 262 -26.34 -9.68 -1.89
CA GLY A 262 -26.26 -8.33 -1.35
C GLY A 262 -24.98 -8.09 -0.55
N GLU A 263 -24.61 -9.03 0.32
CA GLU A 263 -23.36 -8.98 1.08
C GLU A 263 -22.13 -8.97 0.16
N LEU A 264 -22.11 -9.83 -0.86
CA LEU A 264 -21.02 -9.91 -1.82
C LEU A 264 -20.85 -8.60 -2.61
N LEU A 265 -21.95 -7.97 -3.01
CA LEU A 265 -21.94 -6.68 -3.68
C LEU A 265 -21.40 -5.57 -2.76
N ASN A 266 -21.85 -5.51 -1.51
CA ASN A 266 -21.37 -4.54 -0.54
C ASN A 266 -19.87 -4.69 -0.27
N MET A 267 -19.40 -5.92 -0.07
CA MET A 267 -17.96 -6.23 0.10
C MET A 267 -17.14 -5.71 -1.08
N THR A 268 -17.56 -6.00 -2.32
CA THR A 268 -16.80 -5.56 -3.50
C THR A 268 -16.78 -4.04 -3.68
N GLN A 269 -17.84 -3.33 -3.29
CA GLN A 269 -17.86 -1.87 -3.30
C GLN A 269 -16.85 -1.28 -2.30
N VAL A 270 -16.70 -1.89 -1.13
CA VAL A 270 -15.72 -1.48 -0.13
C VAL A 270 -14.30 -1.78 -0.60
N GLU A 271 -14.01 -3.04 -1.00
CA GLU A 271 -12.66 -3.46 -1.44
C GLU A 271 -12.15 -2.60 -2.61
N SER A 272 -13.00 -2.26 -3.56
CA SER A 272 -12.64 -1.44 -4.72
C SER A 272 -12.51 0.05 -4.42
N GLY A 273 -12.81 0.49 -3.20
CA GLY A 273 -12.85 1.92 -2.84
C GLY A 273 -13.97 2.70 -3.55
N LYS A 274 -14.94 2.01 -4.16
CA LYS A 274 -16.07 2.60 -4.90
C LYS A 274 -17.30 2.82 -4.01
N LEU A 275 -17.18 2.62 -2.69
CA LEU A 275 -18.27 2.88 -1.76
C LEU A 275 -18.58 4.37 -1.76
N GLN A 276 -19.73 4.73 -2.34
CA GLN A 276 -20.25 6.09 -2.30
C GLN A 276 -21.25 6.20 -1.16
N LEU A 277 -20.89 6.95 -0.13
CA LEU A 277 -21.79 7.26 0.97
C LEU A 277 -22.73 8.40 0.57
N LYS A 278 -23.97 8.32 1.05
CA LYS A 278 -24.99 9.37 0.92
C LYS A 278 -25.39 9.87 2.31
N PRO A 279 -24.50 10.62 3.01
CA PRO A 279 -24.74 11.01 4.39
C PRO A 279 -25.88 12.02 4.48
N LYS A 280 -26.72 11.83 5.48
CA LYS A 280 -27.83 12.74 5.84
C LYS A 280 -27.96 12.83 7.35
N ILE A 281 -28.56 13.91 7.82
CA ILE A 281 -28.85 14.09 9.23
C ILE A 281 -29.91 13.06 9.65
N THR A 282 -29.52 12.17 10.59
CA THR A 282 -30.33 11.03 10.99
C THR A 282 -30.38 10.95 12.52
N LYS A 283 -31.50 10.57 13.09
CA LYS A 283 -31.62 10.31 14.53
C LYS A 283 -31.27 8.86 14.82
N PRO A 284 -30.43 8.57 15.82
CA PRO A 284 -30.07 7.19 16.19
C PRO A 284 -31.28 6.30 16.48
N ILE A 285 -32.32 6.86 17.11
CA ILE A 285 -33.56 6.13 17.43
C ILE A 285 -34.26 5.60 16.17
N GLU A 286 -34.31 6.39 15.09
CA GLU A 286 -34.92 5.97 13.83
C GLU A 286 -34.21 4.75 13.22
N LEU A 287 -32.87 4.67 13.38
CA LEU A 287 -32.06 3.54 12.95
C LEU A 287 -32.32 2.28 13.79
N ILE A 288 -32.45 2.44 15.11
CA ILE A 288 -32.79 1.37 16.05
C ILE A 288 -34.18 0.82 15.74
N GLU A 289 -35.19 1.67 15.59
CA GLU A 289 -36.55 1.27 15.26
C GLU A 289 -36.62 0.51 13.93
N TYR A 290 -35.84 0.96 12.93
CA TYR A 290 -35.73 0.25 11.65
C TYR A 290 -35.14 -1.16 11.83
N ALA A 291 -34.05 -1.30 12.57
CA ALA A 291 -33.41 -2.58 12.82
C ALA A 291 -34.33 -3.54 13.58
N ILE A 292 -35.08 -3.06 14.56
CA ILE A 292 -36.08 -3.85 15.31
C ILE A 292 -37.18 -4.34 14.38
N LYS A 293 -37.76 -3.44 13.56
CA LYS A 293 -38.79 -3.79 12.60
C LYS A 293 -38.32 -4.85 11.61
N ALA A 294 -37.10 -4.72 11.10
CA ALA A 294 -36.50 -5.66 10.14
C ALA A 294 -36.28 -7.06 10.74
N ASN A 295 -36.02 -7.16 12.05
CA ASN A 295 -35.73 -8.43 12.73
C ASN A 295 -36.93 -9.00 13.51
N ARG A 296 -38.10 -8.37 13.47
CA ARG A 296 -39.26 -8.75 14.30
C ARG A 296 -39.70 -10.18 14.05
N VAL A 297 -39.89 -10.57 12.79
CA VAL A 297 -40.33 -11.93 12.43
C VAL A 297 -39.31 -12.99 12.89
N GLN A 298 -38.02 -12.68 12.78
CA GLN A 298 -36.96 -13.56 13.22
C GLN A 298 -36.95 -13.70 14.75
N ALA A 299 -37.12 -12.60 15.48
CA ALA A 299 -37.21 -12.62 16.94
C ALA A 299 -38.43 -13.42 17.43
N GLU A 300 -39.58 -13.25 16.79
CA GLU A 300 -40.80 -14.03 17.09
C GLU A 300 -40.58 -15.54 16.81
N LYS A 301 -39.94 -15.91 15.70
CA LYS A 301 -39.63 -17.31 15.35
C LYS A 301 -38.77 -18.01 16.42
N PHE A 302 -37.83 -17.29 17.04
CA PHE A 302 -36.94 -17.83 18.08
C PHE A 302 -37.40 -17.50 19.51
N ASN A 303 -38.58 -16.92 19.70
CA ASN A 303 -39.13 -16.44 20.98
C ASN A 303 -38.13 -15.51 21.74
N ILE A 304 -37.44 -14.63 21.01
CA ILE A 304 -36.47 -13.69 21.59
C ILE A 304 -37.18 -12.36 21.91
N GLN A 305 -37.04 -11.91 23.13
CA GLN A 305 -37.52 -10.59 23.54
C GLN A 305 -36.47 -9.51 23.18
N ILE A 306 -36.87 -8.52 22.40
CA ILE A 306 -36.00 -7.35 22.07
C ILE A 306 -36.35 -6.25 23.09
N GLU A 307 -35.37 -5.90 23.93
CA GLU A 307 -35.45 -4.79 24.89
C GLU A 307 -34.71 -3.58 24.29
N VAL A 308 -35.30 -2.38 24.46
CA VAL A 308 -34.70 -1.14 23.97
C VAL A 308 -34.26 -0.30 25.14
N GLU A 309 -32.96 -0.02 25.23
CA GLU A 309 -32.43 0.97 26.16
C GLU A 309 -32.46 2.35 25.50
N TYR A 310 -33.46 3.15 25.87
CA TYR A 310 -33.55 4.54 25.45
C TYR A 310 -32.62 5.40 26.31
N PRO A 311 -31.93 6.39 25.68
CA PRO A 311 -31.10 7.32 26.43
C PRO A 311 -31.96 8.14 27.39
N GLU A 312 -31.45 8.38 28.61
CA GLU A 312 -32.12 9.21 29.62
C GLU A 312 -32.22 10.66 29.14
N ASP A 313 -31.16 11.17 28.45
CA ASP A 313 -31.09 12.49 27.88
C ASP A 313 -31.29 12.49 26.37
N LYS A 314 -31.61 13.67 25.83
CA LYS A 314 -31.74 13.88 24.39
C LYS A 314 -30.36 13.79 23.73
N ILE A 315 -30.13 12.73 22.94
CA ILE A 315 -28.91 12.54 22.19
C ILE A 315 -28.90 13.34 20.88
N GLY A 316 -27.69 13.65 20.40
CA GLY A 316 -27.45 14.35 19.14
C GLY A 316 -27.94 13.60 17.91
N LYS A 317 -27.79 14.24 16.76
CA LYS A 317 -28.06 13.62 15.46
C LYS A 317 -26.75 13.21 14.84
N LEU A 318 -26.77 12.18 14.02
CA LEU A 318 -25.64 11.69 13.23
C LEU A 318 -25.69 12.23 11.79
N PHE A 319 -24.55 12.53 11.21
CA PHE A 319 -24.43 12.82 9.79
C PHE A 319 -23.86 11.58 9.08
N VAL A 320 -24.73 10.67 8.68
CA VAL A 320 -24.37 9.33 8.18
C VAL A 320 -25.26 8.89 7.03
N ASP A 321 -24.76 7.92 6.25
CA ASP A 321 -25.61 7.16 5.33
C ASP A 321 -26.53 6.24 6.13
N SER A 322 -27.78 6.66 6.28
CA SER A 322 -28.76 5.97 7.12
C SER A 322 -29.07 4.55 6.66
N GLU A 323 -28.97 4.25 5.35
CA GLU A 323 -29.20 2.91 4.81
C GLU A 323 -28.08 1.96 5.22
N LYS A 324 -26.82 2.42 5.14
CA LYS A 324 -25.65 1.63 5.52
C LYS A 324 -25.59 1.40 7.02
N ILE A 325 -25.85 2.43 7.81
CA ILE A 325 -25.84 2.28 9.29
C ILE A 325 -27.03 1.46 9.81
N ALA A 326 -28.23 1.62 9.20
CA ALA A 326 -29.36 0.75 9.50
C ALA A 326 -29.07 -0.71 9.16
N TRP A 327 -28.38 -0.97 8.03
CA TRP A 327 -27.93 -2.31 7.67
C TRP A 327 -26.98 -2.90 8.71
N VAL A 328 -26.02 -2.10 9.24
CA VAL A 328 -25.12 -2.52 10.33
C VAL A 328 -25.90 -2.96 11.55
N LEU A 329 -26.83 -2.11 12.04
CA LEU A 329 -27.64 -2.44 13.21
C LEU A 329 -28.52 -3.66 12.99
N THR A 330 -29.12 -3.80 11.81
CA THR A 330 -29.93 -4.97 11.42
C THR A 330 -29.09 -6.24 11.46
N ASN A 331 -27.86 -6.21 10.94
CA ASN A 331 -26.95 -7.35 10.98
C ASN A 331 -26.49 -7.71 12.39
N LEU A 332 -26.15 -6.72 13.21
CA LEU A 332 -25.77 -6.95 14.62
C LEU A 332 -26.95 -7.55 15.41
N LEU A 333 -28.15 -7.01 15.23
CA LEU A 333 -29.35 -7.50 15.91
C LEU A 333 -29.74 -8.92 15.43
N SER A 334 -29.67 -9.19 14.14
CA SER A 334 -29.90 -10.53 13.58
C SER A 334 -28.91 -11.56 14.15
N ASN A 335 -27.64 -11.19 14.30
CA ASN A 335 -26.64 -12.05 14.92
C ASN A 335 -26.96 -12.27 16.39
N ALA A 336 -27.29 -11.23 17.16
CA ALA A 336 -27.66 -11.33 18.55
C ALA A 336 -28.85 -12.29 18.76
N ILE A 337 -29.88 -12.21 17.90
CA ILE A 337 -31.05 -13.11 17.94
C ILE A 337 -30.61 -14.57 17.66
N ARG A 338 -29.79 -14.79 16.63
CA ARG A 338 -29.35 -16.15 16.23
C ARG A 338 -28.44 -16.84 17.23
N TYR A 339 -27.67 -16.08 17.99
CA TYR A 339 -26.72 -16.62 18.97
C TYR A 339 -27.26 -16.65 20.40
N SER A 340 -28.43 -16.04 20.63
CA SER A 340 -29.14 -16.12 21.92
C SER A 340 -29.79 -17.49 22.12
N PRO A 341 -29.96 -17.94 23.38
CA PRO A 341 -30.74 -19.13 23.69
C PRO A 341 -32.22 -18.91 23.36
N GLU A 342 -32.96 -19.96 23.05
CA GLU A 342 -34.42 -19.90 22.88
C GLU A 342 -35.09 -19.31 24.14
N ASN A 343 -36.13 -18.50 23.93
CA ASN A 343 -36.82 -17.72 24.96
C ASN A 343 -35.90 -16.73 25.69
N GLY A 344 -34.80 -16.35 25.08
CA GLY A 344 -33.84 -15.37 25.61
C GLY A 344 -34.25 -13.92 25.33
N ARG A 345 -33.33 -13.03 25.63
CA ARG A 345 -33.50 -11.61 25.32
C ARG A 345 -32.27 -11.01 24.63
N VAL A 346 -32.48 -9.93 23.93
CA VAL A 346 -31.46 -9.10 23.30
C VAL A 346 -31.74 -7.64 23.65
N VAL A 347 -30.69 -6.89 23.95
CA VAL A 347 -30.81 -5.46 24.26
C VAL A 347 -30.19 -4.66 23.12
N ILE A 348 -30.91 -3.65 22.63
CA ILE A 348 -30.40 -2.68 21.68
C ILE A 348 -30.58 -1.27 22.21
N GLY A 349 -29.60 -0.40 22.05
CA GLY A 349 -29.73 0.95 22.61
C GLY A 349 -28.75 1.93 22.01
N ALA A 350 -28.85 3.20 22.45
CA ALA A 350 -27.92 4.26 22.08
C ALA A 350 -27.67 5.16 23.29
N ARG A 351 -26.43 5.65 23.38
CA ARG A 351 -26.01 6.64 24.39
C ARG A 351 -25.05 7.66 23.77
N GLN A 352 -25.04 8.87 24.28
CA GLN A 352 -24.07 9.88 23.94
C GLN A 352 -22.92 9.86 24.95
N THR A 353 -21.71 9.94 24.47
CA THR A 353 -20.50 10.00 25.31
C THR A 353 -20.05 11.45 25.49
N ASP A 354 -19.32 11.75 26.58
CA ASP A 354 -18.87 13.11 26.94
C ASP A 354 -17.93 13.73 25.89
N ASP A 355 -17.28 12.92 25.05
CA ASP A 355 -16.35 13.34 24.01
C ASP A 355 -17.02 13.59 22.64
N GLY A 356 -18.36 13.69 22.61
CA GLY A 356 -19.12 14.08 21.43
C GLY A 356 -19.36 12.96 20.42
N PHE A 357 -19.29 11.71 20.85
CA PHE A 357 -19.68 10.56 20.04
C PHE A 357 -21.02 10.00 20.49
N ILE A 358 -21.64 9.25 19.59
CA ILE A 358 -22.83 8.45 19.87
C ILE A 358 -22.44 6.98 19.72
N GLU A 359 -22.67 6.22 20.77
CA GLU A 359 -22.53 4.78 20.80
C GLU A 359 -23.89 4.14 20.61
N MET A 360 -24.02 3.30 19.57
CA MET A 360 -25.17 2.38 19.42
C MET A 360 -24.68 0.96 19.67
N PHE A 361 -25.41 0.21 20.45
CA PHE A 361 -24.98 -1.12 20.88
C PHE A 361 -26.08 -2.16 20.75
N VAL A 362 -25.64 -3.40 20.55
CA VAL A 362 -26.49 -4.58 20.58
C VAL A 362 -25.82 -5.60 21.50
N ARG A 363 -26.57 -6.09 22.49
CA ARG A 363 -26.13 -7.06 23.49
C ARG A 363 -26.96 -8.32 23.43
N ASP A 364 -26.29 -9.46 23.30
CA ASP A 364 -26.86 -10.78 23.47
C ASP A 364 -26.42 -11.43 24.80
N PHE A 365 -27.15 -12.43 25.21
CA PHE A 365 -26.87 -13.23 26.43
C PHE A 365 -26.62 -14.69 26.02
N GLY A 366 -26.00 -14.88 24.87
CA GLY A 366 -25.68 -16.18 24.31
C GLY A 366 -24.39 -16.78 24.88
N LYS A 367 -23.79 -17.68 24.12
CA LYS A 367 -22.59 -18.41 24.54
C LYS A 367 -21.31 -17.55 24.59
N GLY A 368 -21.35 -16.32 24.09
CA GLY A 368 -20.20 -15.44 24.00
C GLY A 368 -19.15 -15.90 23.00
N ILE A 369 -18.08 -15.13 22.88
CA ILE A 369 -16.98 -15.30 21.93
C ILE A 369 -15.67 -15.42 22.70
N ASP A 370 -14.85 -16.42 22.36
CA ASP A 370 -13.52 -16.57 22.95
C ASP A 370 -12.66 -15.34 22.61
N PRO A 371 -11.93 -14.74 23.57
CA PRO A 371 -11.08 -13.58 23.35
C PRO A 371 -10.08 -13.71 22.18
N ARG A 372 -9.64 -14.93 21.89
CA ARG A 372 -8.75 -15.22 20.76
C ARG A 372 -9.35 -14.83 19.41
N TYR A 373 -10.67 -14.78 19.30
CA TYR A 373 -11.38 -14.50 18.05
C TYR A 373 -11.93 -13.09 17.95
N HIS A 374 -11.82 -12.24 19.00
CA HIS A 374 -12.39 -10.88 19.01
C HIS A 374 -11.89 -10.00 17.85
N LYS A 375 -10.66 -10.21 17.37
CA LYS A 375 -10.15 -9.51 16.20
C LYS A 375 -10.61 -10.19 14.90
N SER A 376 -10.53 -11.51 14.86
CA SER A 376 -10.79 -12.30 13.65
C SER A 376 -12.26 -12.38 13.25
N ILE A 377 -13.21 -12.16 14.17
CA ILE A 377 -14.64 -12.14 13.80
C ILE A 377 -15.02 -11.03 12.83
N PHE A 378 -14.14 -10.04 12.66
CA PHE A 378 -14.29 -8.96 11.68
C PHE A 378 -13.51 -9.22 10.38
N ASP A 379 -12.81 -10.36 10.25
CA ASP A 379 -12.15 -10.72 9.01
C ASP A 379 -13.15 -11.32 8.02
N HIS A 380 -12.95 -11.09 6.73
CA HIS A 380 -13.83 -11.62 5.69
C HIS A 380 -13.86 -13.16 5.72
N TYR A 381 -15.07 -13.73 5.58
CA TYR A 381 -15.33 -15.17 5.59
C TYR A 381 -14.98 -15.89 6.90
N PHE A 382 -14.57 -15.18 7.95
CA PHE A 382 -14.24 -15.79 9.21
C PHE A 382 -15.50 -16.23 9.96
N ARG A 383 -15.43 -17.41 10.56
CA ARG A 383 -16.46 -17.97 11.43
C ARG A 383 -15.79 -18.68 12.59
N VAL A 384 -16.33 -18.48 13.81
CA VAL A 384 -15.80 -19.18 14.99
C VAL A 384 -15.91 -20.70 14.79
N PRO A 385 -14.79 -21.44 14.90
CA PRO A 385 -14.81 -22.91 14.72
C PRO A 385 -15.83 -23.59 15.64
N GLY A 386 -16.53 -24.60 15.10
CA GLY A 386 -17.54 -25.37 15.85
C GLY A 386 -18.91 -24.69 15.97
N THR A 387 -19.13 -23.50 15.35
CA THR A 387 -20.48 -22.92 15.33
C THR A 387 -21.40 -23.64 14.35
N LYS A 388 -22.61 -24.01 14.82
CA LYS A 388 -23.65 -24.63 13.99
C LYS A 388 -24.52 -23.59 13.27
N VAL A 389 -24.49 -22.33 13.69
CA VAL A 389 -25.28 -21.25 13.11
C VAL A 389 -24.80 -20.98 11.69
N GLN A 390 -25.69 -21.06 10.71
CA GLN A 390 -25.34 -20.82 9.30
C GLN A 390 -25.13 -19.33 9.03
N GLY A 391 -24.12 -19.00 8.16
CA GLY A 391 -23.83 -17.61 7.78
C GLY A 391 -22.69 -17.55 6.77
N SER A 392 -22.60 -16.46 6.00
CA SER A 392 -21.56 -16.19 5.00
C SER A 392 -20.19 -15.87 5.60
N GLY A 393 -20.15 -15.35 6.85
CA GLY A 393 -18.95 -14.79 7.48
C GLY A 393 -18.58 -13.40 6.94
N LEU A 394 -19.49 -12.72 6.21
CA LEU A 394 -19.26 -11.40 5.65
C LEU A 394 -19.94 -10.27 6.44
N GLY A 395 -21.01 -10.57 7.17
CA GLY A 395 -21.83 -9.54 7.80
C GLY A 395 -21.04 -8.63 8.76
N LEU A 396 -20.22 -9.19 9.66
CA LEU A 396 -19.45 -8.38 10.63
C LEU A 396 -18.31 -7.59 9.97
N SER A 397 -17.64 -8.16 8.97
CA SER A 397 -16.58 -7.45 8.24
C SER A 397 -17.15 -6.25 7.47
N ILE A 398 -18.25 -6.44 6.73
CA ILE A 398 -18.94 -5.36 6.04
C ILE A 398 -19.49 -4.31 7.02
N SER A 399 -19.98 -4.75 8.20
CA SER A 399 -20.42 -3.83 9.25
C SER A 399 -19.28 -2.94 9.73
N ARG A 400 -18.10 -3.50 9.97
CA ARG A 400 -16.90 -2.74 10.33
C ARG A 400 -16.51 -1.76 9.23
N ASP A 401 -16.47 -2.23 7.99
CA ASP A 401 -16.09 -1.39 6.83
C ASP A 401 -17.03 -0.19 6.67
N PHE A 402 -18.35 -0.40 6.83
CA PHE A 402 -19.32 0.71 6.76
C PHE A 402 -19.14 1.70 7.89
N VAL A 403 -18.87 1.24 9.11
CA VAL A 403 -18.62 2.11 10.26
C VAL A 403 -17.33 2.90 10.10
N GLU A 404 -16.25 2.25 9.65
CA GLU A 404 -14.95 2.89 9.37
C GLU A 404 -15.05 3.91 8.23
N ALA A 405 -15.85 3.64 7.19
CA ALA A 405 -16.14 4.60 6.12
C ALA A 405 -16.85 5.87 6.62
N HIS A 406 -17.53 5.80 7.77
CA HIS A 406 -18.10 6.97 8.47
C HIS A 406 -17.16 7.55 9.55
N ASN A 407 -15.87 7.20 9.52
CA ASN A 407 -14.88 7.58 10.53
C ASN A 407 -15.26 7.14 11.95
N GLY A 408 -16.01 6.06 12.08
CA GLY A 408 -16.41 5.43 13.33
C GLY A 408 -15.57 4.21 13.68
N THR A 409 -15.95 3.54 14.76
CA THR A 409 -15.35 2.28 15.21
C THR A 409 -16.42 1.27 15.57
N LEU A 410 -16.20 0.00 15.24
CA LEU A 410 -17.03 -1.13 15.64
C LEU A 410 -16.20 -2.07 16.52
N THR A 411 -16.63 -2.30 17.73
CA THR A 411 -15.94 -3.11 18.74
C THR A 411 -16.85 -4.19 19.32
N VAL A 412 -16.24 -5.20 19.93
CA VAL A 412 -16.95 -6.26 20.65
C VAL A 412 -16.37 -6.37 22.06
N ASP A 413 -17.26 -6.48 23.03
CA ASP A 413 -16.96 -6.92 24.40
C ASP A 413 -17.74 -8.22 24.63
N SER A 414 -17.02 -9.33 24.85
CA SER A 414 -17.63 -10.64 24.94
C SER A 414 -16.83 -11.57 25.83
N LYS A 415 -17.54 -12.42 26.56
CA LYS A 415 -16.96 -13.43 27.41
C LYS A 415 -17.73 -14.74 27.28
N LEU A 416 -16.99 -15.84 27.21
CA LEU A 416 -17.60 -17.17 27.08
C LEU A 416 -18.60 -17.43 28.22
N GLY A 417 -19.82 -17.79 27.84
CA GLY A 417 -20.92 -18.08 28.75
C GLY A 417 -21.71 -16.84 29.28
N GLU A 418 -21.26 -15.61 28.94
CA GLU A 418 -21.90 -14.37 29.41
C GLU A 418 -22.58 -13.57 28.28
N GLY A 419 -22.33 -13.93 27.01
CA GLY A 419 -22.85 -13.25 25.83
C GLY A 419 -21.88 -12.27 25.21
N SER A 420 -22.38 -11.40 24.30
CA SER A 420 -21.56 -10.44 23.58
C SER A 420 -22.26 -9.09 23.48
N THR A 421 -21.48 -8.02 23.55
CA THR A 421 -21.94 -6.65 23.28
C THR A 421 -21.14 -6.07 22.13
N PHE A 422 -21.81 -5.80 21.03
CA PHE A 422 -21.22 -5.07 19.91
C PHE A 422 -21.53 -3.60 20.03
N VAL A 423 -20.52 -2.75 19.95
CA VAL A 423 -20.65 -1.30 20.10
C VAL A 423 -20.14 -0.62 18.84
N MET A 424 -21.02 0.15 18.20
CA MET A 424 -20.71 1.03 17.08
C MET A 424 -20.65 2.46 17.59
N ARG A 425 -19.50 3.12 17.38
CA ARG A 425 -19.25 4.50 17.84
C ARG A 425 -19.07 5.41 16.63
N LEU A 426 -19.90 6.46 16.55
CA LEU A 426 -19.94 7.43 15.47
C LEU A 426 -19.89 8.85 16.02
N LYS A 427 -19.33 9.79 15.26
CA LYS A 427 -19.27 11.19 15.66
C LYS A 427 -20.66 11.84 15.52
N ALA A 428 -21.08 12.57 16.58
CA ALA A 428 -22.33 13.32 16.59
C ALA A 428 -22.33 14.52 15.69
#